data_e7f8fb2e0d5875177175061294d3bd48
#
_entry.id   e7f8fb2e0d5875177175061294d3bd48
#
_cell.length_a   1.000
_cell.length_b   1.000
_cell.length_c   1.000
_cell.angle_alpha   90.00
_cell.angle_beta   90.00
_cell.angle_gamma   90.00
#
_symmetry.space_group_name_H-M   'P 1'
#
loop_
_entity.id
_entity.type
_entity.pdbx_description
1 polymer ?
#
loop_
_entity_poly.entity_id
_entity_poly.type
_entity_poly.pdbx_seq_one_letter_code
_entity_poly.pdbx_strand_id
1 'polypeptide(L)'
;INTPRSDRKFYQAAFRTDIDLTSDITLTSLTSYAKMKQEQTSDNEGTALLISDLQENNGRITSFNQEVRLANSGASAFRWQVGANLEKSTTSESQWLAFFNASNNSAPLNNFYQAVALNRQSIRNYAAFASGEYEITPNLTLKGAVRYTDTKNDATICAVDAGDGRLATLFNFLGSVLGTVSFPPIGSTGPVAGRCYPLNANNVPNREEVKQTLEQNNVSWRAGLDYKINPDTLVYANVSRGYKAGSFPILAAATTSQYTPVTQEAVTAYEGGIKASLLDRKVQLNSAVFYYDYVDKQVLTKAVDPVFGVLDVLRNIPKSHVFGVEADVTVRPTRGLSLSGSLTYLEAKIDTYTGVDYVGNVRNFAGQALPFAPRWNYGFNADYRHELASGGTPFVGFSVSGHSKS
;
A
#
# COMPACT_ATOMS: atom_id res chain seq x y z
N ILE A 1 -24.61 -0.70 -18.99
CA ILE A 1 -23.60 0.02 -18.19
C ILE A 1 -24.01 -0.14 -16.75
N ASN A 2 -23.19 -0.81 -15.95
CA ASN A 2 -23.44 -0.92 -14.52
C ASN A 2 -23.16 0.44 -13.85
N THR A 3 -24.10 0.93 -13.06
CA THR A 3 -23.87 2.15 -12.27
C THR A 3 -22.76 1.87 -11.25
N PRO A 4 -21.66 2.64 -11.22
CA PRO A 4 -20.61 2.47 -10.23
C PRO A 4 -21.19 2.51 -8.81
N ARG A 5 -20.85 1.50 -8.01
CA ARG A 5 -21.35 1.35 -6.65
C ARG A 5 -20.23 0.87 -5.73
N SER A 6 -20.19 1.36 -4.51
CA SER A 6 -19.31 0.86 -3.46
C SER A 6 -20.06 0.78 -2.14
N ASP A 7 -20.22 -0.44 -1.60
CA ASP A 7 -20.73 -0.70 -0.25
C ASP A 7 -19.58 -1.27 0.59
N ARG A 8 -19.27 -0.61 1.70
CA ARG A 8 -18.18 -1.00 2.60
C ARG A 8 -18.69 -1.03 4.03
N LYS A 9 -18.42 -2.15 4.71
CA LYS A 9 -18.74 -2.33 6.14
C LYS A 9 -17.45 -2.63 6.88
N PHE A 10 -17.14 -1.79 7.87
CA PHE A 10 -15.94 -1.91 8.69
C PHE A 10 -16.32 -1.98 10.16
N TYR A 11 -15.73 -2.95 10.86
CA TYR A 11 -15.86 -3.14 12.30
C TYR A 11 -14.47 -3.26 12.90
N GLN A 12 -14.23 -2.57 13.99
CA GLN A 12 -12.98 -2.65 14.74
C GLN A 12 -13.25 -2.60 16.23
N ALA A 13 -12.51 -3.42 16.97
CA ALA A 13 -12.43 -3.35 18.41
C ALA A 13 -10.95 -3.38 18.82
N ALA A 14 -10.59 -2.55 19.81
CA ALA A 14 -9.25 -2.53 20.38
C ALA A 14 -9.36 -2.47 21.90
N PHE A 15 -8.49 -3.22 22.57
CA PHE A 15 -8.37 -3.24 24.01
C PHE A 15 -6.91 -3.01 24.39
N ARG A 16 -6.69 -1.99 25.24
CA ARG A 16 -5.37 -1.66 25.77
C ARG A 16 -5.38 -1.83 27.28
N THR A 17 -4.32 -2.45 27.79
CA THR A 17 -4.05 -2.57 29.22
C THR A 17 -2.66 -2.04 29.49
N ASP A 18 -2.53 -1.13 30.44
CA ASP A 18 -1.24 -0.64 30.96
C ASP A 18 -1.15 -1.07 32.42
N ILE A 19 -0.04 -1.69 32.79
CA ILE A 19 0.24 -2.18 34.14
C ILE A 19 1.60 -1.61 34.54
N ASP A 20 1.62 -0.79 35.58
CA ASP A 20 2.85 -0.30 36.17
C ASP A 20 3.46 -1.42 37.03
N LEU A 21 4.53 -2.03 36.53
CA LEU A 21 5.27 -3.11 37.23
C LEU A 21 6.12 -2.53 38.36
N THR A 22 6.65 -1.32 38.14
CA THR A 22 7.36 -0.51 39.11
C THR A 22 6.99 0.95 38.90
N SER A 23 7.53 1.87 39.72
CA SER A 23 7.37 3.31 39.50
C SER A 23 7.96 3.83 38.18
N ASP A 24 8.79 3.02 37.51
CA ASP A 24 9.51 3.42 36.28
C ASP A 24 9.25 2.48 35.07
N ILE A 25 8.65 1.32 35.27
CA ILE A 25 8.45 0.34 34.18
C ILE A 25 6.96 0.05 34.00
N THR A 26 6.44 0.28 32.81
CA THR A 26 5.07 -0.05 32.42
C THR A 26 5.06 -1.19 31.41
N LEU A 27 4.23 -2.20 31.66
CA LEU A 27 3.85 -3.23 30.70
C LEU A 27 2.59 -2.78 29.98
N THR A 28 2.65 -2.67 28.65
CA THR A 28 1.48 -2.41 27.80
C THR A 28 1.12 -3.65 27.01
N SER A 29 -0.16 -4.03 27.02
CA SER A 29 -0.74 -5.01 26.12
C SER A 29 -1.79 -4.37 25.25
N LEU A 30 -1.70 -4.56 23.92
CA LEU A 30 -2.66 -4.03 22.95
C LEU A 30 -3.18 -5.17 22.09
N THR A 31 -4.48 -5.45 22.20
CA THR A 31 -5.20 -6.44 21.40
C THR A 31 -6.13 -5.72 20.44
N SER A 32 -6.15 -6.05 19.17
CA SER A 32 -7.13 -5.50 18.24
C SER A 32 -7.66 -6.57 17.27
N TYR A 33 -8.91 -6.37 16.88
CA TYR A 33 -9.58 -7.15 15.86
C TYR A 33 -10.28 -6.20 14.90
N ALA A 34 -10.08 -6.42 13.59
CA ALA A 34 -10.74 -5.65 12.54
C ALA A 34 -11.35 -6.59 11.49
N LYS A 35 -12.50 -6.18 10.94
CA LYS A 35 -13.16 -6.88 9.85
C LYS A 35 -13.73 -5.86 8.87
N MET A 36 -13.38 -6.03 7.60
CA MET A 36 -13.94 -5.26 6.49
C MET A 36 -14.62 -6.20 5.51
N LYS A 37 -15.74 -5.75 4.96
CA LYS A 37 -16.38 -6.32 3.77
C LYS A 37 -16.54 -5.21 2.75
N GLN A 38 -16.36 -5.53 1.49
CA GLN A 38 -16.55 -4.62 0.37
C GLN A 38 -17.31 -5.34 -0.74
N GLU A 39 -18.29 -4.63 -1.33
CA GLU A 39 -18.94 -4.97 -2.58
C GLU A 39 -18.83 -3.75 -3.48
N GLN A 40 -18.21 -3.90 -4.64
CA GLN A 40 -17.93 -2.78 -5.54
C GLN A 40 -18.20 -3.16 -6.99
N THR A 41 -18.79 -2.22 -7.73
CA THR A 41 -18.87 -2.21 -9.18
C THR A 41 -18.17 -0.96 -9.67
N SER A 42 -17.26 -1.08 -10.64
CA SER A 42 -16.54 0.07 -11.20
C SER A 42 -16.33 -0.10 -12.70
N ASP A 43 -16.36 1.02 -13.38
CA ASP A 43 -15.85 1.18 -14.74
C ASP A 43 -14.35 1.46 -14.62
N ASN A 44 -13.50 0.61 -15.20
CA ASN A 44 -12.05 0.71 -15.08
C ASN A 44 -11.41 1.54 -16.21
N GLU A 45 -12.13 1.75 -17.32
CA GLU A 45 -11.62 2.48 -18.47
C GLU A 45 -12.22 3.88 -18.66
N GLY A 46 -13.32 4.22 -17.97
CA GLY A 46 -13.98 5.53 -18.06
C GLY A 46 -14.62 5.82 -19.40
N THR A 47 -15.00 4.77 -20.15
CA THR A 47 -15.66 4.89 -21.45
C THR A 47 -17.12 4.40 -21.39
N ALA A 48 -17.90 4.63 -22.47
CA ALA A 48 -19.25 4.08 -22.59
C ALA A 48 -19.27 2.61 -23.07
N LEU A 49 -18.12 2.03 -23.34
CA LEU A 49 -17.95 0.65 -23.78
C LEU A 49 -17.55 -0.25 -22.60
N LEU A 50 -17.99 -1.49 -22.62
CA LEU A 50 -17.63 -2.51 -21.64
C LEU A 50 -16.35 -3.25 -22.12
N ILE A 51 -15.19 -2.61 -21.99
CA ILE A 51 -13.91 -3.15 -22.48
C ILE A 51 -13.22 -3.97 -21.38
N SER A 52 -13.25 -3.49 -20.13
CA SER A 52 -12.66 -4.15 -18.97
C SER A 52 -13.31 -3.64 -17.67
N ASP A 53 -14.60 -3.87 -17.53
CA ASP A 53 -15.33 -3.44 -16.32
C ASP A 53 -15.22 -4.45 -15.20
N LEU A 54 -15.09 -3.93 -13.99
CA LEU A 54 -15.23 -4.70 -12.77
C LEU A 54 -16.72 -4.73 -12.39
N GLN A 55 -17.43 -5.75 -12.86
CA GLN A 55 -18.88 -5.88 -12.62
C GLN A 55 -19.21 -6.17 -11.16
N GLU A 56 -18.35 -6.94 -10.50
CA GLU A 56 -18.52 -7.27 -9.10
C GLU A 56 -17.13 -7.53 -8.49
N ASN A 57 -16.80 -6.79 -7.44
CA ASN A 57 -15.64 -7.04 -6.61
C ASN A 57 -16.09 -7.25 -5.17
N ASN A 58 -16.10 -8.49 -4.73
CA ASN A 58 -16.45 -8.88 -3.38
C ASN A 58 -15.19 -9.16 -2.60
N GLY A 59 -14.91 -8.30 -1.63
CA GLY A 59 -13.75 -8.41 -0.77
C GLY A 59 -14.11 -8.59 0.71
N ARG A 60 -13.32 -9.39 1.41
CA ARG A 60 -13.39 -9.53 2.87
C ARG A 60 -11.99 -9.58 3.44
N ILE A 61 -11.74 -8.78 4.47
CA ILE A 61 -10.51 -8.79 5.25
C ILE A 61 -10.88 -8.99 6.71
N THR A 62 -10.15 -9.87 7.39
CA THR A 62 -10.19 -10.00 8.85
C THR A 62 -8.76 -9.93 9.36
N SER A 63 -8.51 -9.14 10.41
CA SER A 63 -7.18 -9.01 11.02
C SER A 63 -7.30 -9.09 12.54
N PHE A 64 -6.41 -9.85 13.14
CA PHE A 64 -6.17 -9.90 14.58
C PHE A 64 -4.73 -9.47 14.83
N ASN A 65 -4.54 -8.59 15.81
CA ASN A 65 -3.21 -8.12 16.20
C ASN A 65 -3.09 -8.15 17.72
N GLN A 66 -1.93 -8.61 18.20
CA GLN A 66 -1.54 -8.60 19.61
C GLN A 66 -0.14 -8.03 19.72
N GLU A 67 0.02 -6.97 20.50
CA GLU A 67 1.31 -6.40 20.86
C GLU A 67 1.48 -6.42 22.38
N VAL A 68 2.68 -6.77 22.83
CA VAL A 68 3.10 -6.64 24.22
C VAL A 68 4.43 -5.91 24.24
N ARG A 69 4.53 -4.88 25.09
CA ARG A 69 5.75 -4.08 25.24
C ARG A 69 6.01 -3.69 26.69
N LEU A 70 7.28 -3.56 27.01
CA LEU A 70 7.80 -2.94 28.22
C LEU A 70 8.47 -1.64 27.85
N ALA A 71 8.24 -0.59 28.61
CA ALA A 71 8.90 0.70 28.45
C ALA A 71 9.19 1.29 29.82
N ASN A 72 10.28 2.08 29.92
CA ASN A 72 10.51 2.87 31.12
C ASN A 72 9.76 4.20 31.05
N SER A 73 9.52 4.81 32.23
CA SER A 73 8.98 6.16 32.33
C SER A 73 9.98 7.18 31.76
N GLY A 74 9.49 8.28 31.19
CA GLY A 74 10.32 9.32 30.55
C GLY A 74 11.21 10.14 31.48
N ALA A 75 11.34 9.81 32.76
CA ALA A 75 12.07 10.59 33.75
C ALA A 75 13.59 10.39 33.72
N SER A 76 14.09 9.34 33.04
CA SER A 76 15.54 9.06 32.95
C SER A 76 16.14 9.63 31.66
N ALA A 77 17.45 9.89 31.71
CA ALA A 77 18.21 10.31 30.52
C ALA A 77 18.19 9.25 29.40
N PHE A 78 17.91 7.98 29.74
CA PHE A 78 17.74 6.88 28.81
C PHE A 78 16.29 6.40 28.82
N ARG A 79 15.56 6.64 27.74
CA ARG A 79 14.21 6.14 27.49
C ARG A 79 14.30 4.96 26.56
N TRP A 80 13.66 3.85 26.92
CA TRP A 80 13.67 2.64 26.12
C TRP A 80 12.32 1.94 26.08
N GLN A 81 12.11 1.18 25.03
CA GLN A 81 11.05 0.19 24.97
C GLN A 81 11.51 -1.06 24.23
N VAL A 82 10.99 -2.20 24.66
CA VAL A 82 11.14 -3.50 23.98
C VAL A 82 9.78 -4.16 23.87
N GLY A 83 9.56 -4.91 22.82
CA GLY A 83 8.27 -5.57 22.64
C GLY A 83 8.25 -6.61 21.54
N ALA A 84 7.12 -7.30 21.47
CA ALA A 84 6.80 -8.28 20.46
C ALA A 84 5.38 -8.07 19.92
N ASN A 85 5.19 -8.43 18.66
CA ASN A 85 3.92 -8.30 17.96
C ASN A 85 3.61 -9.57 17.19
N LEU A 86 2.33 -9.98 17.24
CA LEU A 86 1.76 -11.03 16.42
C LEU A 86 0.59 -10.44 15.62
N GLU A 87 0.59 -10.63 14.31
CA GLU A 87 -0.54 -10.32 13.46
C GLU A 87 -0.96 -11.54 12.64
N LYS A 88 -2.27 -11.76 12.53
CA LYS A 88 -2.86 -12.73 11.63
C LYS A 88 -3.96 -12.05 10.82
N SER A 89 -3.80 -12.02 9.50
CA SER A 89 -4.76 -11.42 8.58
C SER A 89 -5.20 -12.43 7.54
N THR A 90 -6.48 -12.41 7.17
CA THR A 90 -7.02 -13.21 6.08
C THR A 90 -7.75 -12.30 5.12
N THR A 91 -7.39 -12.37 3.85
CA THR A 91 -8.07 -11.68 2.75
C THR A 91 -8.72 -12.72 1.84
N SER A 92 -9.96 -12.45 1.42
CA SER A 92 -10.64 -13.23 0.39
C SER A 92 -11.27 -12.26 -0.58
N GLU A 93 -10.99 -12.42 -1.85
CA GLU A 93 -11.45 -11.54 -2.92
C GLU A 93 -11.92 -12.34 -4.11
N SER A 94 -13.03 -11.88 -4.74
CA SER A 94 -13.59 -12.39 -5.98
C SER A 94 -13.86 -11.22 -6.89
N GLN A 95 -13.25 -11.19 -8.07
CA GLN A 95 -13.42 -10.17 -9.09
C GLN A 95 -14.11 -10.75 -10.32
N TRP A 96 -15.26 -10.20 -10.68
CA TRP A 96 -15.96 -10.47 -11.94
C TRP A 96 -15.62 -9.39 -12.94
N LEU A 97 -14.88 -9.77 -13.97
CA LEU A 97 -14.43 -8.91 -15.05
C LEU A 97 -15.33 -9.11 -16.27
N ALA A 98 -15.72 -8.01 -16.93
CA ALA A 98 -16.54 -8.01 -18.13
C ALA A 98 -15.79 -7.40 -19.31
N PHE A 99 -15.84 -8.05 -20.46
CA PHE A 99 -15.10 -7.71 -21.68
C PHE A 99 -16.05 -7.64 -22.92
N PHE A 100 -17.31 -7.23 -22.75
CA PHE A 100 -18.34 -7.33 -23.79
C PHE A 100 -18.01 -6.60 -25.09
N ASN A 101 -17.27 -5.48 -25.02
CA ASN A 101 -16.89 -4.68 -26.17
C ASN A 101 -15.37 -4.73 -26.45
N ALA A 102 -14.63 -5.63 -25.81
CA ALA A 102 -13.19 -5.76 -26.04
C ALA A 102 -12.89 -6.47 -27.37
N SER A 103 -11.73 -6.20 -27.94
CA SER A 103 -11.28 -6.79 -29.23
C SER A 103 -11.13 -8.32 -29.17
N ASN A 104 -10.83 -8.87 -27.99
CA ASN A 104 -10.75 -10.32 -27.75
C ASN A 104 -12.11 -11.02 -27.84
N ASN A 105 -13.21 -10.27 -27.85
CA ASN A 105 -14.56 -10.79 -28.03
C ASN A 105 -14.98 -10.95 -29.52
N SER A 106 -14.19 -10.42 -30.45
CA SER A 106 -14.50 -10.44 -31.89
C SER A 106 -13.89 -11.61 -32.68
N ALA A 107 -12.97 -12.36 -32.10
CA ALA A 107 -12.32 -13.49 -32.75
C ALA A 107 -13.11 -14.79 -32.60
N PRO A 108 -13.22 -15.64 -33.63
CA PRO A 108 -14.02 -16.88 -33.58
C PRO A 108 -13.64 -17.85 -32.45
N LEU A 109 -12.39 -17.82 -32.02
CA LEU A 109 -11.85 -18.68 -30.95
C LEU A 109 -11.86 -18.00 -29.58
N ASN A 110 -11.93 -16.66 -29.50
CA ASN A 110 -11.81 -15.88 -28.27
C ASN A 110 -13.15 -15.22 -27.89
N ASN A 111 -14.25 -15.89 -28.17
CA ASN A 111 -15.60 -15.34 -27.91
C ASN A 111 -16.00 -15.52 -26.45
N PHE A 112 -15.26 -14.88 -25.51
CA PHE A 112 -15.63 -14.82 -24.09
C PHE A 112 -15.96 -13.39 -23.66
N TYR A 113 -16.85 -13.25 -22.68
CA TYR A 113 -17.36 -11.97 -22.23
C TYR A 113 -17.01 -11.67 -20.77
N GLN A 114 -16.73 -12.67 -20.00
CA GLN A 114 -16.53 -12.56 -18.56
C GLN A 114 -15.47 -13.54 -18.07
N ALA A 115 -14.78 -13.13 -17.00
CA ALA A 115 -13.86 -13.98 -16.24
C ALA A 115 -14.03 -13.72 -14.75
N VAL A 116 -13.81 -14.72 -13.92
CA VAL A 116 -13.83 -14.57 -12.46
C VAL A 116 -12.46 -14.92 -11.91
N ALA A 117 -11.81 -13.94 -11.27
CA ALA A 117 -10.57 -14.15 -10.54
C ALA A 117 -10.85 -14.31 -9.05
N LEU A 118 -10.28 -15.35 -8.44
CA LEU A 118 -10.44 -15.71 -7.04
C LEU A 118 -9.07 -15.67 -6.36
N ASN A 119 -8.98 -14.99 -5.22
CA ASN A 119 -7.76 -14.93 -4.42
C ASN A 119 -8.11 -15.01 -2.93
N ARG A 120 -7.46 -15.92 -2.21
CA ARG A 120 -7.50 -16.00 -0.76
C ARG A 120 -6.08 -16.00 -0.25
N GLN A 121 -5.77 -15.11 0.70
CA GLN A 121 -4.47 -15.03 1.33
C GLN A 121 -4.61 -15.10 2.85
N SER A 122 -3.69 -15.82 3.51
CA SER A 122 -3.56 -15.88 4.95
C SER A 122 -2.16 -15.44 5.34
N ILE A 123 -2.06 -14.26 5.95
CA ILE A 123 -0.80 -13.63 6.32
C ILE A 123 -0.60 -13.78 7.82
N ARG A 124 0.60 -14.19 8.22
CA ARG A 124 1.06 -14.25 9.62
C ARG A 124 2.36 -13.46 9.74
N ASN A 125 2.39 -12.51 10.67
CA ASN A 125 3.56 -11.72 11.00
C ASN A 125 3.94 -11.95 12.46
N TYR A 126 5.21 -12.22 12.71
CA TYR A 126 5.81 -12.21 14.02
C TYR A 126 6.90 -11.15 14.03
N ALA A 127 6.94 -10.33 15.06
CA ALA A 127 7.99 -9.33 15.18
C ALA A 127 8.44 -9.14 16.60
N ALA A 128 9.75 -8.85 16.76
CA ALA A 128 10.33 -8.35 17.98
C ALA A 128 11.03 -7.02 17.70
N PHE A 129 10.94 -6.09 18.64
CA PHE A 129 11.50 -4.77 18.46
C PHE A 129 12.08 -4.19 19.76
N ALA A 130 13.04 -3.30 19.57
CA ALA A 130 13.60 -2.48 20.63
C ALA A 130 13.86 -1.08 20.11
N SER A 131 13.68 -0.07 20.96
CA SER A 131 14.10 1.30 20.69
C SER A 131 14.63 1.96 21.94
N GLY A 132 15.52 2.94 21.74
CA GLY A 132 16.09 3.73 22.81
C GLY A 132 16.38 5.16 22.37
N GLU A 133 16.24 6.07 23.31
CA GLU A 133 16.62 7.47 23.19
C GLU A 133 17.53 7.82 24.38
N TYR A 134 18.68 8.41 24.11
CA TYR A 134 19.64 8.77 25.12
C TYR A 134 19.99 10.26 25.04
N GLU A 135 19.73 10.97 26.13
CA GLU A 135 20.12 12.37 26.28
C GLU A 135 21.61 12.46 26.64
N ILE A 136 22.46 12.65 25.61
CA ILE A 136 23.91 12.79 25.79
C ILE A 136 24.23 14.09 26.56
N THR A 137 23.50 15.15 26.19
CA THR A 137 23.48 16.45 26.90
C THR A 137 22.06 16.98 26.92
N PRO A 138 21.72 18.02 27.70
CA PRO A 138 20.38 18.64 27.67
C PRO A 138 19.93 19.09 26.28
N ASN A 139 20.87 19.30 25.37
CA ASN A 139 20.58 19.76 24.01
C ASN A 139 20.75 18.68 22.94
N LEU A 140 21.33 17.51 23.24
CA LEU A 140 21.69 16.49 22.27
C LEU A 140 21.08 15.14 22.67
N THR A 141 20.20 14.60 21.83
CA THR A 141 19.56 13.29 22.03
C THR A 141 19.90 12.36 20.87
N LEU A 142 20.46 11.20 21.18
CA LEU A 142 20.66 10.08 20.24
C LEU A 142 19.43 9.16 20.27
N LYS A 143 18.98 8.69 19.11
CA LYS A 143 17.83 7.79 18.95
C LYS A 143 18.22 6.58 18.13
N GLY A 144 17.77 5.40 18.57
CA GLY A 144 17.96 4.14 17.86
C GLY A 144 16.74 3.25 17.96
N ALA A 145 16.43 2.51 16.89
CA ALA A 145 15.40 1.50 16.91
C ALA A 145 15.76 0.35 15.98
N VAL A 146 15.34 -0.85 16.32
CA VAL A 146 15.48 -2.07 15.52
C VAL A 146 14.22 -2.91 15.66
N ARG A 147 13.81 -3.54 14.56
CA ARG A 147 12.70 -4.50 14.52
C ARG A 147 13.04 -5.62 13.56
N TYR A 148 13.00 -6.85 14.05
CA TYR A 148 12.97 -8.04 13.22
C TYR A 148 11.53 -8.43 12.95
N THR A 149 11.22 -8.74 11.70
CA THR A 149 9.89 -9.22 11.28
C THR A 149 10.04 -10.48 10.44
N ASP A 150 9.26 -11.49 10.75
CA ASP A 150 9.07 -12.72 9.98
C ASP A 150 7.64 -12.75 9.46
N THR A 151 7.49 -12.90 8.15
CA THR A 151 6.18 -12.88 7.45
C THR A 151 6.01 -14.14 6.63
N LYS A 152 4.89 -14.81 6.81
CA LYS A 152 4.44 -15.92 5.96
C LYS A 152 3.08 -15.58 5.36
N ASN A 153 2.98 -15.63 4.03
CA ASN A 153 1.74 -15.43 3.27
C ASN A 153 1.41 -16.69 2.48
N ASP A 154 0.38 -17.42 2.88
CA ASP A 154 -0.17 -18.55 2.17
C ASP A 154 -1.31 -18.08 1.26
N ALA A 155 -1.18 -18.31 -0.04
CA ALA A 155 -2.17 -17.91 -1.05
C ALA A 155 -2.80 -19.12 -1.73
N THR A 156 -4.10 -18.95 -2.06
CA THR A 156 -4.88 -19.89 -2.88
C THR A 156 -5.53 -19.05 -3.98
N ILE A 157 -5.15 -19.29 -5.23
CA ILE A 157 -5.51 -18.46 -6.38
C ILE A 157 -6.09 -19.33 -7.48
N CYS A 158 -7.13 -18.82 -8.12
CA CYS A 158 -7.75 -19.47 -9.28
C CYS A 158 -8.44 -18.44 -10.15
N ALA A 159 -8.51 -18.68 -11.45
CA ALA A 159 -9.44 -17.99 -12.32
C ALA A 159 -10.38 -19.03 -12.95
N VAL A 160 -11.67 -18.69 -12.98
CA VAL A 160 -12.73 -19.62 -13.43
C VAL A 160 -13.64 -18.95 -14.47
N ASP A 161 -14.28 -19.79 -15.26
CA ASP A 161 -15.38 -19.37 -16.12
C ASP A 161 -16.51 -18.75 -15.30
N ALA A 162 -17.16 -17.72 -15.84
CA ALA A 162 -18.28 -17.05 -15.18
C ALA A 162 -19.60 -17.85 -15.16
N GLY A 163 -19.60 -19.05 -15.73
CA GLY A 163 -20.73 -19.95 -15.79
C GLY A 163 -21.37 -20.07 -17.17
N ASP A 164 -20.92 -19.29 -18.17
CA ASP A 164 -21.41 -19.35 -19.54
C ASP A 164 -20.72 -20.42 -20.42
N GLY A 165 -19.65 -21.04 -19.90
CA GLY A 165 -18.89 -22.12 -20.54
C GLY A 165 -17.91 -21.69 -21.62
N ARG A 166 -17.78 -20.40 -21.91
CA ARG A 166 -16.95 -19.88 -23.01
C ARG A 166 -15.48 -19.96 -22.74
N LEU A 167 -15.04 -19.49 -21.55
CA LEU A 167 -13.65 -19.64 -21.13
C LEU A 167 -13.28 -21.10 -20.91
N ALA A 168 -14.16 -21.89 -20.32
CA ALA A 168 -13.92 -23.33 -20.17
C ALA A 168 -13.70 -24.01 -21.54
N THR A 169 -14.55 -23.70 -22.56
CA THR A 169 -14.39 -24.20 -23.91
C THR A 169 -13.07 -23.76 -24.54
N LEU A 170 -12.72 -22.46 -24.44
CA LEU A 170 -11.47 -21.91 -24.98
C LEU A 170 -10.26 -22.61 -24.37
N PHE A 171 -10.17 -22.69 -23.04
CA PHE A 171 -9.02 -23.27 -22.38
C PHE A 171 -8.92 -24.79 -22.54
N ASN A 172 -10.04 -25.50 -22.65
CA ASN A 172 -10.03 -26.92 -23.06
C ASN A 172 -9.48 -27.09 -24.47
N PHE A 173 -9.86 -26.21 -25.40
CA PHE A 173 -9.31 -26.22 -26.76
C PHE A 173 -7.81 -25.90 -26.76
N LEU A 174 -7.38 -24.83 -26.09
CA LEU A 174 -5.95 -24.48 -25.97
C LEU A 174 -5.14 -25.63 -25.36
N GLY A 175 -5.63 -26.28 -24.33
CA GLY A 175 -5.00 -27.44 -23.72
C GLY A 175 -4.91 -28.64 -24.68
N SER A 176 -5.88 -28.84 -25.56
CA SER A 176 -5.86 -29.91 -26.55
C SER A 176 -4.87 -29.68 -27.69
N VAL A 177 -4.56 -28.42 -28.03
CA VAL A 177 -3.64 -28.02 -29.11
C VAL A 177 -2.21 -27.82 -28.60
N LEU A 178 -2.07 -27.19 -27.44
CA LEU A 178 -0.76 -26.80 -26.88
C LEU A 178 -0.24 -27.75 -25.80
N GLY A 179 -1.14 -28.56 -25.25
CA GLY A 179 -0.84 -29.44 -24.11
C GLY A 179 0.13 -30.57 -24.49
N THR A 180 1.01 -30.87 -23.55
CA THR A 180 2.00 -31.95 -23.71
C THR A 180 1.56 -33.26 -23.02
N VAL A 181 0.44 -33.25 -22.32
CA VAL A 181 -0.12 -34.38 -21.60
C VAL A 181 -1.65 -34.46 -21.77
N SER A 182 -2.21 -35.65 -21.64
CA SER A 182 -3.66 -35.82 -21.60
C SER A 182 -4.26 -35.23 -20.34
N PHE A 183 -5.43 -34.61 -20.40
CA PHE A 183 -6.11 -34.00 -19.28
C PHE A 183 -7.63 -34.18 -19.36
N PRO A 184 -8.35 -34.27 -18.25
CA PRO A 184 -9.81 -34.21 -18.26
C PRO A 184 -10.26 -32.75 -18.40
N PRO A 185 -11.27 -32.44 -19.25
CA PRO A 185 -11.76 -31.09 -19.47
C PRO A 185 -12.20 -30.39 -18.18
N ILE A 186 -12.04 -29.05 -18.14
CA ILE A 186 -12.60 -28.22 -17.08
C ILE A 186 -14.08 -27.94 -17.35
N GLY A 187 -14.85 -27.79 -16.25
CA GLY A 187 -16.23 -27.37 -16.27
C GLY A 187 -16.42 -25.86 -16.12
N SER A 188 -17.61 -25.36 -16.44
CA SER A 188 -18.01 -23.95 -16.23
C SER A 188 -18.76 -23.74 -14.92
N THR A 189 -19.36 -24.78 -14.35
CA THR A 189 -20.16 -24.74 -13.13
C THR A 189 -19.72 -25.78 -12.11
N GLY A 190 -20.22 -25.72 -10.89
CA GLY A 190 -19.91 -26.66 -9.83
C GLY A 190 -18.79 -26.17 -8.90
N PRO A 191 -18.12 -27.06 -8.13
CA PRO A 191 -17.03 -26.72 -7.24
C PRO A 191 -15.85 -26.05 -7.97
N VAL A 192 -15.08 -25.20 -7.29
CA VAL A 192 -13.89 -24.53 -7.87
C VAL A 192 -12.87 -25.56 -8.37
N ALA A 193 -12.66 -26.65 -7.61
CA ALA A 193 -11.89 -27.79 -8.08
C ALA A 193 -12.48 -28.35 -9.37
N GLY A 194 -11.64 -28.51 -10.41
CA GLY A 194 -12.06 -28.91 -11.75
C GLY A 194 -12.48 -27.75 -12.66
N ARG A 195 -12.44 -26.49 -12.21
CA ARG A 195 -12.87 -25.31 -12.98
C ARG A 195 -11.76 -24.28 -13.24
N CYS A 196 -10.60 -24.39 -12.60
CA CYS A 196 -9.51 -23.43 -12.82
C CYS A 196 -8.97 -23.54 -14.24
N TYR A 197 -9.17 -22.50 -15.05
CA TYR A 197 -8.80 -22.53 -16.47
C TYR A 197 -7.33 -22.19 -16.76
N PRO A 198 -6.56 -21.41 -15.98
CA PRO A 198 -5.18 -21.05 -16.35
C PRO A 198 -4.34 -22.29 -16.67
N LEU A 199 -3.58 -22.20 -17.76
CA LEU A 199 -2.73 -23.31 -18.19
C LEU A 199 -1.54 -23.47 -17.25
N ASN A 200 -1.22 -24.71 -16.90
CA ASN A 200 -0.05 -25.07 -16.11
C ASN A 200 1.21 -25.22 -16.99
N ALA A 201 2.31 -25.67 -16.43
CA ALA A 201 3.57 -25.85 -17.13
C ALA A 201 3.51 -26.87 -18.31
N ASN A 202 2.50 -27.74 -18.33
CA ASN A 202 2.25 -28.70 -19.43
C ASN A 202 1.30 -28.13 -20.50
N ASN A 203 0.96 -26.81 -20.43
CA ASN A 203 0.01 -26.12 -21.29
C ASN A 203 -1.40 -26.73 -21.29
N VAL A 204 -1.83 -27.34 -20.20
CA VAL A 204 -3.18 -27.84 -20.00
C VAL A 204 -3.86 -27.07 -18.86
N PRO A 205 -5.21 -26.95 -18.84
CA PRO A 205 -5.91 -26.30 -17.72
C PRO A 205 -5.52 -26.89 -16.38
N ASN A 206 -5.19 -26.02 -15.42
CA ASN A 206 -4.65 -26.45 -14.12
C ASN A 206 -5.68 -27.24 -13.30
N ARG A 207 -6.98 -26.95 -13.50
CA ARG A 207 -8.17 -27.54 -12.85
C ARG A 207 -8.27 -27.22 -11.36
N GLU A 208 -7.17 -27.33 -10.61
CA GLU A 208 -7.11 -27.09 -9.17
C GLU A 208 -6.68 -25.66 -8.85
N GLU A 209 -7.02 -25.22 -7.65
CA GLU A 209 -6.53 -23.95 -7.13
C GLU A 209 -4.98 -23.98 -6.99
N VAL A 210 -4.33 -22.93 -7.46
CA VAL A 210 -2.90 -22.75 -7.29
C VAL A 210 -2.62 -22.33 -5.85
N LYS A 211 -1.87 -23.16 -5.12
CA LYS A 211 -1.43 -22.87 -3.75
C LYS A 211 0.03 -22.49 -3.75
N GLN A 212 0.33 -21.36 -3.18
CA GLN A 212 1.70 -20.84 -3.07
C GLN A 212 1.92 -20.26 -1.68
N THR A 213 3.18 -20.27 -1.25
CA THR A 213 3.61 -19.67 0.01
C THR A 213 4.75 -18.70 -0.26
N LEU A 214 4.67 -17.50 0.31
CA LEU A 214 5.72 -16.50 0.32
C LEU A 214 6.19 -16.31 1.75
N GLU A 215 7.45 -16.68 2.02
CA GLU A 215 8.10 -16.49 3.31
C GLU A 215 9.18 -15.43 3.18
N GLN A 216 9.16 -14.43 4.05
CA GLN A 216 10.07 -13.29 4.02
C GLN A 216 10.39 -12.81 5.42
N ASN A 217 11.63 -12.41 5.64
CA ASN A 217 12.02 -11.76 6.89
C ASN A 217 12.83 -10.51 6.61
N ASN A 218 12.90 -9.63 7.58
CA ASN A 218 13.67 -8.40 7.47
C ASN A 218 14.04 -7.83 8.83
N VAL A 219 15.04 -6.95 8.79
CA VAL A 219 15.44 -6.11 9.93
C VAL A 219 15.24 -4.66 9.53
N SER A 220 14.17 -4.04 10.03
CA SER A 220 13.95 -2.59 9.96
C SER A 220 14.72 -1.91 11.08
N TRP A 221 15.27 -0.73 10.81
CA TRP A 221 16.02 0.03 11.81
C TRP A 221 15.96 1.53 11.57
N ARG A 222 16.24 2.30 12.61
CA ARG A 222 16.38 3.75 12.57
C ARG A 222 17.52 4.19 13.47
N ALA A 223 18.32 5.16 13.00
CA ALA A 223 19.25 5.93 13.80
C ALA A 223 18.96 7.42 13.59
N GLY A 224 18.99 8.21 14.65
CA GLY A 224 18.66 9.62 14.57
C GLY A 224 19.36 10.43 15.64
N LEU A 225 19.50 11.71 15.37
CA LEU A 225 20.10 12.70 16.25
C LEU A 225 19.20 13.94 16.28
N ASP A 226 18.86 14.39 17.49
CA ASP A 226 18.14 15.64 17.72
C ASP A 226 19.06 16.62 18.45
N TYR A 227 19.17 17.85 17.94
CA TYR A 227 19.92 18.91 18.58
C TYR A 227 19.07 20.16 18.80
N LYS A 228 18.87 20.52 20.06
CA LYS A 228 18.18 21.75 20.48
C LYS A 228 19.17 22.90 20.45
N ILE A 229 19.09 23.77 19.41
CA ILE A 229 19.90 24.99 19.35
C ILE A 229 19.56 25.92 20.52
N ASN A 230 18.29 25.99 20.83
CA ASN A 230 17.69 26.69 21.97
C ASN A 230 16.33 26.04 22.31
N PRO A 231 15.59 26.45 23.37
CA PRO A 231 14.32 25.88 23.76
C PRO A 231 13.22 25.91 22.68
N ASP A 232 13.33 26.83 21.72
CA ASP A 232 12.35 27.06 20.66
C ASP A 232 12.82 26.58 19.28
N THR A 233 14.04 25.99 19.16
CA THR A 233 14.60 25.55 17.88
C THR A 233 15.27 24.19 18.00
N LEU A 234 14.76 23.23 17.26
CA LEU A 234 15.29 21.87 17.12
C LEU A 234 15.73 21.63 15.68
N VAL A 235 16.94 21.14 15.48
CA VAL A 235 17.38 20.50 14.24
C VAL A 235 17.51 19.00 14.46
N TYR A 236 17.26 18.21 13.42
CA TYR A 236 17.38 16.77 13.52
C TYR A 236 17.89 16.17 12.22
N ALA A 237 18.51 15.01 12.33
CA ALA A 237 18.83 14.15 11.20
C ALA A 237 18.51 12.71 11.57
N ASN A 238 18.02 11.95 10.60
CA ASN A 238 17.80 10.53 10.78
C ASN A 238 18.06 9.74 9.50
N VAL A 239 18.43 8.48 9.69
CA VAL A 239 18.46 7.47 8.64
C VAL A 239 17.67 6.28 9.12
N SER A 240 16.86 5.71 8.22
CA SER A 240 16.06 4.52 8.53
C SER A 240 15.96 3.59 7.36
N ARG A 241 15.76 2.30 7.66
CA ARG A 241 15.42 1.28 6.66
C ARG A 241 14.12 0.62 7.05
N GLY A 242 13.18 0.62 6.12
CA GLY A 242 11.86 0.00 6.27
C GLY A 242 11.54 -0.96 5.13
N TYR A 243 10.53 -1.81 5.34
CA TYR A 243 10.12 -2.82 4.38
C TYR A 243 8.60 -2.87 4.26
N LYS A 244 8.13 -3.17 3.03
CA LYS A 244 6.75 -3.52 2.74
C LYS A 244 6.72 -4.97 2.28
N ALA A 245 5.91 -5.80 2.92
CA ALA A 245 5.79 -7.21 2.60
C ALA A 245 5.34 -7.43 1.15
N GLY A 246 5.76 -8.56 0.57
CA GLY A 246 5.29 -9.02 -0.71
C GLY A 246 3.84 -9.53 -0.66
N SER A 247 3.24 -9.71 -1.83
CA SER A 247 1.86 -10.17 -1.96
C SER A 247 1.64 -10.94 -3.26
N PHE A 248 0.54 -11.68 -3.32
CA PHE A 248 0.11 -12.39 -4.52
C PHE A 248 -0.89 -11.54 -5.32
N PRO A 249 -0.79 -11.56 -6.66
CA PRO A 249 -1.72 -10.83 -7.52
C PRO A 249 -3.11 -11.46 -7.52
N ILE A 250 -4.12 -10.66 -7.85
CA ILE A 250 -5.43 -11.12 -8.31
C ILE A 250 -5.62 -10.67 -9.75
N LEU A 251 -5.76 -11.61 -10.67
CA LEU A 251 -5.97 -11.33 -12.10
C LEU A 251 -6.58 -12.53 -12.81
N ALA A 252 -7.25 -12.27 -13.93
CA ALA A 252 -7.69 -13.28 -14.89
C ALA A 252 -6.48 -13.69 -15.77
N ALA A 253 -5.69 -14.62 -15.29
CA ALA A 253 -4.44 -15.05 -15.95
C ALA A 253 -4.70 -16.16 -16.96
N ALA A 254 -3.99 -16.15 -18.10
CA ALA A 254 -4.00 -17.27 -19.05
C ALA A 254 -3.13 -18.45 -18.57
N THR A 255 -2.10 -18.19 -17.77
CA THR A 255 -1.19 -19.21 -17.24
C THR A 255 -0.97 -19.08 -15.74
N THR A 256 -0.70 -20.20 -15.07
CA THR A 256 -0.42 -20.22 -13.61
C THR A 256 0.88 -19.50 -13.24
N SER A 257 1.82 -19.34 -14.17
CA SER A 257 3.06 -18.60 -13.95
C SER A 257 2.84 -17.09 -13.69
N GLN A 258 1.70 -16.55 -14.12
CA GLN A 258 1.35 -15.15 -13.88
C GLN A 258 0.92 -14.86 -12.43
N TYR A 259 0.71 -15.92 -11.62
CA TYR A 259 0.43 -15.81 -10.20
C TYR A 259 1.68 -15.67 -9.32
N THR A 260 2.86 -15.46 -9.94
CA THR A 260 4.10 -15.21 -9.21
C THR A 260 3.94 -13.99 -8.30
N PRO A 261 4.26 -14.10 -6.99
CA PRO A 261 4.13 -12.99 -6.06
C PRO A 261 5.15 -11.89 -6.35
N VAL A 262 4.85 -10.67 -5.92
CA VAL A 262 5.86 -9.64 -5.71
C VAL A 262 6.55 -9.88 -4.38
N THR A 263 7.85 -9.66 -4.36
CA THR A 263 8.67 -9.77 -3.14
C THR A 263 8.61 -8.49 -2.33
N GLN A 264 9.21 -8.50 -1.14
CA GLN A 264 9.24 -7.32 -0.27
C GLN A 264 9.98 -6.15 -0.93
N GLU A 265 9.41 -4.97 -0.80
CA GLU A 265 10.01 -3.68 -1.13
C GLU A 265 10.83 -3.19 0.06
N ALA A 266 11.98 -2.59 -0.18
CA ALA A 266 12.78 -1.94 0.84
C ALA A 266 13.01 -0.47 0.52
N VAL A 267 13.02 0.38 1.55
CA VAL A 267 13.37 1.79 1.45
C VAL A 267 14.44 2.14 2.48
N THR A 268 15.49 2.82 2.03
CA THR A 268 16.41 3.53 2.93
C THR A 268 16.10 5.01 2.83
N ALA A 269 15.70 5.61 3.94
CA ALA A 269 15.30 7.01 4.02
C ALA A 269 16.36 7.80 4.78
N TYR A 270 16.80 8.90 4.20
CA TYR A 270 17.66 9.92 4.80
C TYR A 270 16.85 11.19 4.93
N GLU A 271 16.81 11.77 6.12
CA GLU A 271 16.03 12.97 6.40
C GLU A 271 16.79 13.90 7.35
N GLY A 272 16.73 15.19 7.04
CA GLY A 272 17.19 16.24 7.94
C GLY A 272 16.20 17.39 7.97
N GLY A 273 16.00 17.99 9.14
CA GLY A 273 14.99 19.03 9.25
C GLY A 273 15.19 19.97 10.43
N ILE A 274 14.34 20.98 10.44
CA ILE A 274 14.29 22.00 11.49
C ILE A 274 12.84 22.20 11.94
N LYS A 275 12.66 22.36 13.26
CA LYS A 275 11.41 22.80 13.89
C LYS A 275 11.72 24.02 14.73
N ALA A 276 11.07 25.16 14.44
CA ALA A 276 11.35 26.39 15.11
C ALA A 276 10.07 27.17 15.47
N SER A 277 10.07 27.74 16.68
CA SER A 277 9.10 28.72 17.12
C SER A 277 9.81 30.07 17.23
N LEU A 278 9.49 31.01 16.37
CA LEU A 278 10.18 32.28 16.20
C LEU A 278 9.28 33.46 16.60
N LEU A 279 9.87 34.64 16.84
CA LEU A 279 9.17 35.88 17.10
C LEU A 279 8.16 35.75 18.26
N ASP A 280 8.62 35.31 19.44
CA ASP A 280 7.78 35.05 20.61
C ASP A 280 6.66 34.05 20.31
N ARG A 281 6.97 32.97 19.55
CA ARG A 281 6.06 31.92 19.13
C ARG A 281 4.93 32.38 18.19
N LYS A 282 5.05 33.56 17.59
CA LYS A 282 4.12 34.05 16.56
C LYS A 282 4.33 33.37 15.22
N VAL A 283 5.53 32.81 14.95
CA VAL A 283 5.86 32.08 13.74
C VAL A 283 6.31 30.68 14.13
N GLN A 284 5.63 29.65 13.61
CA GLN A 284 6.03 28.27 13.72
C GLN A 284 6.47 27.76 12.35
N LEU A 285 7.69 27.25 12.26
CA LEU A 285 8.28 26.69 11.05
C LEU A 285 8.63 25.23 11.29
N ASN A 286 8.18 24.33 10.39
CA ASN A 286 8.70 22.98 10.26
C ASN A 286 9.17 22.80 8.83
N SER A 287 10.39 22.34 8.61
CA SER A 287 10.91 22.06 7.28
C SER A 287 11.81 20.85 7.31
N ALA A 288 11.77 20.04 6.25
CA ALA A 288 12.62 18.88 6.08
C ALA A 288 13.09 18.75 4.63
N VAL A 289 14.27 18.17 4.47
CA VAL A 289 14.78 17.63 3.21
C VAL A 289 14.96 16.14 3.38
N PHE A 290 14.56 15.36 2.38
CA PHE A 290 14.65 13.92 2.44
C PHE A 290 15.05 13.30 1.09
N TYR A 291 15.67 12.13 1.20
CA TYR A 291 16.00 11.28 0.06
C TYR A 291 15.66 9.83 0.41
N TYR A 292 14.85 9.19 -0.42
CA TYR A 292 14.41 7.80 -0.28
C TYR A 292 14.97 6.98 -1.42
N ASP A 293 15.78 5.97 -1.10
CA ASP A 293 16.32 4.98 -2.02
C ASP A 293 15.50 3.69 -1.91
N TYR A 294 14.76 3.36 -2.96
CA TYR A 294 13.90 2.18 -3.03
C TYR A 294 14.56 1.06 -3.80
N VAL A 295 14.50 -0.13 -3.23
CA VAL A 295 14.86 -1.39 -3.87
C VAL A 295 13.62 -2.27 -3.95
N ASP A 296 13.39 -2.87 -5.13
CA ASP A 296 12.26 -3.75 -5.40
C ASP A 296 10.89 -3.11 -5.10
N LYS A 297 10.76 -1.81 -5.43
CA LYS A 297 9.51 -1.06 -5.21
C LYS A 297 8.34 -1.71 -5.94
N GLN A 298 7.27 -1.99 -5.21
CA GLN A 298 6.04 -2.57 -5.75
C GLN A 298 5.21 -1.49 -6.46
N VAL A 299 5.06 -1.62 -7.77
CA VAL A 299 4.32 -0.66 -8.61
C VAL A 299 3.35 -1.42 -9.52
N LEU A 300 2.16 -0.84 -9.72
CA LEU A 300 1.21 -1.34 -10.70
C LEU A 300 1.74 -1.00 -12.10
N THR A 301 1.97 -2.02 -12.91
CA THR A 301 2.52 -1.94 -14.27
C THR A 301 1.66 -2.73 -15.24
N LYS A 302 2.10 -2.86 -16.48
CA LYS A 302 1.41 -3.66 -17.50
C LYS A 302 2.17 -4.96 -17.77
N ALA A 303 1.42 -6.02 -18.12
CA ALA A 303 1.94 -7.28 -18.65
C ALA A 303 1.10 -7.72 -19.84
N VAL A 304 1.72 -8.33 -20.84
CA VAL A 304 1.02 -8.92 -21.98
C VAL A 304 0.55 -10.32 -21.60
N ASP A 305 -0.73 -10.54 -21.69
CA ASP A 305 -1.35 -11.85 -21.58
C ASP A 305 -1.79 -12.32 -22.98
N PRO A 306 -1.49 -13.57 -23.39
CA PRO A 306 -1.81 -14.05 -24.74
C PRO A 306 -3.29 -14.19 -25.03
N VAL A 307 -4.15 -14.26 -24.00
CA VAL A 307 -5.60 -14.43 -24.13
C VAL A 307 -6.35 -13.13 -23.80
N PHE A 308 -5.95 -12.45 -22.72
CA PHE A 308 -6.64 -11.28 -22.18
C PHE A 308 -6.03 -9.93 -22.63
N GLY A 309 -4.92 -9.96 -23.38
CA GLY A 309 -4.24 -8.74 -23.85
C GLY A 309 -3.39 -8.09 -22.78
N VAL A 310 -3.39 -6.77 -22.69
CA VAL A 310 -2.56 -6.03 -21.72
C VAL A 310 -3.31 -5.90 -20.40
N LEU A 311 -2.77 -6.54 -19.36
CA LEU A 311 -3.33 -6.56 -18.01
C LEU A 311 -2.53 -5.68 -17.05
N ASP A 312 -3.21 -5.13 -16.05
CA ASP A 312 -2.59 -4.50 -14.89
C ASP A 312 -2.03 -5.57 -13.96
N VAL A 313 -0.77 -5.44 -13.60
CA VAL A 313 -0.06 -6.38 -12.73
C VAL A 313 0.87 -5.65 -11.78
N LEU A 314 0.88 -6.07 -10.52
CA LEU A 314 1.85 -5.59 -9.55
C LEU A 314 3.22 -6.22 -9.86
N ARG A 315 4.27 -5.40 -9.93
CA ARG A 315 5.66 -5.84 -10.18
C ARG A 315 6.62 -5.12 -9.26
N ASN A 316 7.77 -5.75 -8.99
CA ASN A 316 8.87 -5.08 -8.34
C ASN A 316 9.67 -4.28 -9.39
N ILE A 317 9.85 -2.99 -9.14
CA ILE A 317 10.79 -2.13 -9.87
C ILE A 317 12.13 -2.23 -9.14
N PRO A 318 13.22 -2.67 -9.80
CA PRO A 318 14.49 -2.96 -9.13
C PRO A 318 15.04 -1.77 -8.36
N LYS A 319 14.97 -0.55 -8.93
CA LYS A 319 15.48 0.65 -8.27
C LYS A 319 14.70 1.89 -8.66
N SER A 320 14.38 2.70 -7.64
CA SER A 320 13.77 4.03 -7.79
C SER A 320 14.13 4.91 -6.61
N HIS A 321 14.05 6.23 -6.77
CA HIS A 321 14.30 7.16 -5.68
C HIS A 321 13.25 8.26 -5.61
N VAL A 322 13.16 8.87 -4.43
CA VAL A 322 12.37 10.08 -4.20
C VAL A 322 13.24 11.08 -3.46
N PHE A 323 13.47 12.25 -4.06
CA PHE A 323 14.01 13.41 -3.38
C PHE A 323 12.88 14.38 -3.07
N GLY A 324 12.88 14.98 -1.88
CA GLY A 324 11.86 15.95 -1.55
C GLY A 324 12.31 17.00 -0.54
N VAL A 325 11.60 18.13 -0.60
CA VAL A 325 11.68 19.22 0.38
C VAL A 325 10.27 19.58 0.79
N GLU A 326 10.03 19.70 2.09
CA GLU A 326 8.76 20.13 2.64
C GLU A 326 8.92 21.27 3.64
N ALA A 327 7.96 22.14 3.68
CA ALA A 327 7.89 23.23 4.64
C ALA A 327 6.45 23.53 5.02
N ASP A 328 6.21 23.67 6.33
CA ASP A 328 4.98 24.16 6.92
C ASP A 328 5.29 25.40 7.76
N VAL A 329 4.54 26.46 7.51
CA VAL A 329 4.66 27.71 8.26
C VAL A 329 3.30 28.12 8.79
N THR A 330 3.23 28.43 10.08
CA THR A 330 2.07 29.07 10.68
C THR A 330 2.48 30.42 11.30
N VAL A 331 1.76 31.47 10.94
CA VAL A 331 2.00 32.84 11.42
C VAL A 331 0.77 33.35 12.15
N ARG A 332 0.97 33.83 13.37
CA ARG A 332 -0.06 34.48 14.18
C ARG A 332 0.35 35.93 14.51
N PRO A 333 0.18 36.87 13.53
CA PRO A 333 0.70 38.22 13.68
C PRO A 333 -0.04 39.03 14.78
N THR A 334 -1.33 38.75 14.95
CA THR A 334 -2.18 39.40 15.96
C THR A 334 -3.09 38.38 16.62
N ARG A 335 -3.74 38.77 17.73
CA ARG A 335 -4.82 37.95 18.31
C ARG A 335 -5.94 37.77 17.29
N GLY A 336 -6.39 36.54 17.13
CA GLY A 336 -7.49 36.17 16.24
C GLY A 336 -7.09 35.90 14.79
N LEU A 337 -5.93 36.34 14.27
CA LEU A 337 -5.47 36.04 12.91
C LEU A 337 -4.45 34.88 12.91
N SER A 338 -4.76 33.80 12.17
CA SER A 338 -3.88 32.68 11.92
C SER A 338 -3.74 32.47 10.41
N LEU A 339 -2.50 32.50 9.93
CA LEU A 339 -2.15 32.20 8.54
C LEU A 339 -1.29 30.95 8.54
N SER A 340 -1.62 29.94 7.73
CA SER A 340 -0.78 28.75 7.57
C SER A 340 -0.56 28.43 6.10
N GLY A 341 0.66 28.04 5.76
CA GLY A 341 1.06 27.62 4.43
C GLY A 341 1.85 26.32 4.50
N SER A 342 1.61 25.42 3.55
CA SER A 342 2.37 24.21 3.33
C SER A 342 2.87 24.15 1.89
N LEU A 343 4.09 23.68 1.70
CA LEU A 343 4.70 23.49 0.39
C LEU A 343 5.51 22.21 0.39
N THR A 344 5.29 21.35 -0.61
CA THR A 344 6.11 20.16 -0.84
C THR A 344 6.60 20.16 -2.28
N TYR A 345 7.90 19.95 -2.45
CA TYR A 345 8.53 19.63 -3.72
C TYR A 345 8.97 18.16 -3.71
N LEU A 346 8.61 17.40 -4.76
CA LEU A 346 8.98 16.00 -4.93
C LEU A 346 9.60 15.77 -6.32
N GLU A 347 10.72 15.06 -6.34
CA GLU A 347 11.28 14.44 -7.54
C GLU A 347 11.33 12.93 -7.30
N ALA A 348 10.39 12.20 -7.90
CA ALA A 348 10.22 10.75 -7.76
C ALA A 348 10.50 10.09 -9.11
N LYS A 349 11.55 9.27 -9.22
CA LYS A 349 12.01 8.68 -10.49
C LYS A 349 12.29 7.19 -10.39
N ILE A 350 12.08 6.52 -11.50
CA ILE A 350 12.51 5.16 -11.76
C ILE A 350 13.98 5.21 -12.20
N ASP A 351 14.88 4.53 -11.49
CA ASP A 351 16.30 4.44 -11.87
C ASP A 351 16.55 3.33 -12.86
N THR A 352 15.92 2.18 -12.63
CA THR A 352 16.11 0.99 -13.48
C THR A 352 14.82 0.19 -13.56
N TYR A 353 14.24 0.13 -14.76
CA TYR A 353 13.11 -0.74 -15.06
C TYR A 353 12.91 -0.88 -16.56
N THR A 354 12.83 -2.12 -17.02
CA THR A 354 12.34 -2.47 -18.37
C THR A 354 11.03 -3.21 -18.20
N GLY A 355 9.97 -2.72 -18.77
CA GLY A 355 8.62 -3.26 -18.63
C GLY A 355 7.82 -3.11 -19.91
N VAL A 356 6.50 -3.23 -19.81
CA VAL A 356 5.56 -3.15 -20.92
C VAL A 356 4.72 -1.88 -20.78
N ASP A 357 4.51 -1.15 -21.86
CA ASP A 357 3.61 -0.01 -21.91
C ASP A 357 2.14 -0.46 -22.09
N TYR A 358 1.21 0.51 -22.07
CA TYR A 358 -0.24 0.27 -22.14
C TYR A 358 -0.72 -0.29 -23.49
N VAL A 359 0.15 -0.32 -24.53
CA VAL A 359 -0.15 -0.93 -25.84
C VAL A 359 0.58 -2.26 -26.04
N GLY A 360 1.35 -2.73 -25.03
CA GLY A 360 2.01 -4.03 -25.08
C GLY A 360 3.47 -4.00 -25.57
N ASN A 361 4.07 -2.82 -25.81
CA ASN A 361 5.45 -2.73 -26.25
C ASN A 361 6.42 -2.74 -25.06
N VAL A 362 7.52 -3.46 -25.20
CA VAL A 362 8.62 -3.44 -24.24
C VAL A 362 9.34 -2.10 -24.31
N ARG A 363 9.50 -1.42 -23.15
CA ARG A 363 10.18 -0.13 -23.01
C ARG A 363 11.07 -0.08 -21.79
N ASN A 364 12.12 0.74 -21.91
CA ASN A 364 12.93 1.16 -20.76
C ASN A 364 12.26 2.38 -20.12
N PHE A 365 11.91 2.29 -18.85
CA PHE A 365 11.27 3.34 -18.05
C PHE A 365 12.27 4.11 -17.18
N ALA A 366 13.58 3.86 -17.28
CA ALA A 366 14.59 4.59 -16.51
C ALA A 366 14.51 6.09 -16.77
N GLY A 367 14.57 6.89 -15.71
CA GLY A 367 14.43 8.34 -15.73
C GLY A 367 12.99 8.87 -15.74
N GLN A 368 11.99 8.01 -15.91
CA GLN A 368 10.57 8.43 -15.86
C GLN A 368 10.10 8.66 -14.42
N ALA A 369 9.12 9.55 -14.28
CA ALA A 369 8.49 9.81 -13.00
C ALA A 369 7.73 8.58 -12.48
N LEU A 370 7.74 8.39 -11.16
CA LEU A 370 6.82 7.44 -10.50
C LEU A 370 5.38 7.96 -10.65
N PRO A 371 4.39 7.06 -10.87
CA PRO A 371 3.00 7.45 -10.99
C PRO A 371 2.47 8.06 -9.68
N PHE A 372 1.48 8.95 -9.79
CA PHE A 372 0.79 9.59 -8.66
C PHE A 372 1.70 10.40 -7.72
N ALA A 373 2.83 10.91 -8.23
CA ALA A 373 3.78 11.73 -7.49
C ALA A 373 3.88 13.16 -8.08
N PRO A 374 2.91 14.04 -7.80
CA PRO A 374 2.95 15.41 -8.31
C PRO A 374 4.19 16.13 -7.75
N ARG A 375 4.89 16.86 -8.63
CA ARG A 375 6.14 17.55 -8.29
C ARG A 375 5.96 18.64 -7.24
N TRP A 376 4.83 19.34 -7.28
CA TRP A 376 4.47 20.40 -6.36
C TRP A 376 3.12 20.13 -5.71
N ASN A 377 3.09 20.24 -4.38
CA ASN A 377 1.86 20.30 -3.61
C ASN A 377 1.92 21.54 -2.73
N TYR A 378 0.82 22.27 -2.60
CA TYR A 378 0.76 23.47 -1.78
C TYR A 378 -0.62 23.62 -1.14
N GLY A 379 -0.62 24.24 0.02
CA GLY A 379 -1.81 24.62 0.75
C GLY A 379 -1.62 25.97 1.42
N PHE A 380 -2.70 26.74 1.51
CA PHE A 380 -2.75 27.98 2.27
C PHE A 380 -4.07 28.10 2.99
N ASN A 381 -4.03 28.48 4.27
CA ASN A 381 -5.23 28.77 5.06
C ASN A 381 -5.05 30.10 5.78
N ALA A 382 -6.14 30.87 5.85
CA ALA A 382 -6.22 32.10 6.62
C ALA A 382 -7.50 32.07 7.45
N ASP A 383 -7.37 32.19 8.75
CA ASP A 383 -8.47 32.21 9.70
C ASP A 383 -8.41 33.48 10.53
N TYR A 384 -9.51 34.21 10.60
CA TYR A 384 -9.67 35.37 11.47
C TYR A 384 -10.85 35.20 12.39
N ARG A 385 -10.62 35.40 13.68
CA ARG A 385 -11.65 35.39 14.72
C ARG A 385 -11.59 36.70 15.50
N HIS A 386 -12.74 37.27 15.77
CA HIS A 386 -12.85 38.49 16.56
C HIS A 386 -13.77 38.30 17.75
N GLU A 387 -13.24 38.51 18.95
CA GLU A 387 -14.05 38.46 20.17
C GLU A 387 -14.77 39.79 20.36
N LEU A 388 -16.09 39.77 20.34
CA LEU A 388 -16.94 40.93 20.63
C LEU A 388 -17.11 41.13 22.12
N ALA A 389 -17.18 42.37 22.56
CA ALA A 389 -17.45 42.71 23.96
C ALA A 389 -18.79 42.12 24.48
N SER A 390 -19.71 41.78 23.61
CA SER A 390 -20.99 41.12 23.88
C SER A 390 -20.89 39.59 24.09
N GLY A 391 -19.69 38.99 24.01
CA GLY A 391 -19.43 37.55 24.16
C GLY A 391 -19.58 36.73 22.88
N GLY A 392 -19.91 37.31 21.72
CA GLY A 392 -19.94 36.64 20.44
C GLY A 392 -18.55 36.59 19.80
N THR A 393 -18.23 35.53 19.02
CA THR A 393 -16.96 35.36 18.33
C THR A 393 -17.20 35.11 16.84
N PRO A 394 -17.46 36.14 16.01
CA PRO A 394 -17.53 36.00 14.57
C PRO A 394 -16.18 35.55 14.00
N PHE A 395 -16.22 34.74 12.93
CA PHE A 395 -15.03 34.28 12.26
C PHE A 395 -15.20 34.27 10.74
N VAL A 396 -14.10 34.36 10.03
CA VAL A 396 -14.01 34.15 8.60
C VAL A 396 -12.77 33.31 8.29
N GLY A 397 -12.90 32.33 7.40
CA GLY A 397 -11.82 31.45 6.99
C GLY A 397 -11.72 31.38 5.47
N PHE A 398 -10.51 31.25 4.97
CA PHE A 398 -10.17 30.99 3.56
C PHE A 398 -9.18 29.86 3.49
N SER A 399 -9.41 28.91 2.55
CA SER A 399 -8.52 27.80 2.30
C SER A 399 -8.37 27.56 0.82
N VAL A 400 -7.12 27.35 0.37
CA VAL A 400 -6.81 26.90 -0.99
C VAL A 400 -5.74 25.82 -0.94
N SER A 401 -5.89 24.79 -1.78
CA SER A 401 -4.88 23.78 -1.99
C SER A 401 -4.80 23.40 -3.46
N GLY A 402 -3.64 22.94 -3.88
CA GLY A 402 -3.43 22.51 -5.25
C GLY A 402 -2.17 21.67 -5.41
N HIS A 403 -2.04 21.07 -6.58
CA HIS A 403 -0.87 20.29 -6.95
C HIS A 403 -0.59 20.41 -8.45
N SER A 404 0.66 20.18 -8.86
CA SER A 404 1.04 20.05 -10.26
C SER A 404 0.49 18.76 -10.87
N LYS A 405 0.55 18.64 -12.19
CA LYS A 405 0.32 17.34 -12.86
C LYS A 405 1.31 16.30 -12.35
N SER A 406 0.84 15.08 -12.21
CA SER A 406 1.62 13.89 -11.86
C SER A 406 1.85 13.02 -13.10
#